data_8a14a94cbf9bec95d7ed5995f0daf2b7
#
_entry.id   8a14a94cbf9bec95d7ed5995f0daf2b7
#
_cell.length_a   1.000
_cell.length_b   1.000
_cell.length_c   1.000
_cell.angle_alpha   90.00
_cell.angle_beta   90.00
_cell.angle_gamma   90.00
#
_symmetry.space_group_name_H-M   'P 1'
#
loop_
_entity.id
_entity.type
_entity.pdbx_description
1 polymer ?
#
loop_
_entity_poly.entity_id
_entity_poly.type
_entity_poly.pdbx_seq_one_letter_code
_entity_poly.pdbx_strand_id
1 'polypeptide(L)' 'MPEFTYEIVETLGTLSETAKGWTKELNLISWNDRPAKYDVRDWAPEHAKMGKGCTLSPDEVILLRDLLNEIDL' A
#
# COMPACT_ATOMS: atom_id res chain seq x y z
N MET A 1 -3.07 22.48 -14.12
CA MET A 1 -3.30 21.07 -13.79
C MET A 1 -2.83 20.75 -12.40
N PRO A 2 -3.69 20.18 -11.58
CA PRO A 2 -3.24 19.78 -10.27
C PRO A 2 -2.25 18.62 -10.43
N GLU A 3 -1.14 18.72 -9.73
CA GLU A 3 -0.17 17.64 -9.71
C GLU A 3 -0.66 16.51 -8.84
N PHE A 4 -0.41 15.27 -9.31
CA PHE A 4 -0.64 14.10 -8.50
C PHE A 4 0.48 14.04 -7.45
N THR A 5 0.13 14.07 -6.18
CA THR A 5 1.10 13.99 -5.10
C THR A 5 0.72 12.87 -4.14
N TYR A 6 1.73 12.33 -3.45
CA TYR A 6 1.49 11.37 -2.40
C TYR A 6 2.64 11.43 -1.40
N GLU A 7 2.35 10.96 -0.21
CA GLU A 7 3.36 10.86 0.83
C GLU A 7 3.16 9.53 1.56
N ILE A 8 4.23 8.73 1.68
CA ILE A 8 4.21 7.52 2.49
C ILE A 8 4.36 7.95 3.93
N VAL A 9 3.27 7.92 4.67
CA VAL A 9 3.26 8.34 6.07
C VAL A 9 3.94 7.31 6.94
N GLU A 10 3.71 6.03 6.64
CA GLU A 10 4.29 4.95 7.41
C GLU A 10 4.42 3.72 6.53
N THR A 11 5.58 3.06 6.59
CA THR A 11 5.81 1.78 5.94
C THR A 11 5.46 0.68 6.93
N LEU A 12 4.45 -0.12 6.60
CA LEU A 12 3.95 -1.14 7.53
C LEU A 12 4.63 -2.49 7.31
N GLY A 13 4.92 -2.85 6.07
CA GLY A 13 5.61 -4.10 5.79
C GLY A 13 5.72 -4.41 4.32
N THR A 14 6.61 -5.36 4.03
CA THR A 14 6.81 -5.86 2.66
C THR A 14 6.25 -7.27 2.59
N LEU A 15 5.41 -7.51 1.59
CA LEU A 15 4.77 -8.82 1.40
C LEU A 15 5.62 -9.74 0.53
N SER A 16 6.32 -9.19 -0.45
CA SER A 16 7.14 -10.00 -1.35
C SER A 16 8.15 -9.12 -2.07
N GLU A 17 9.15 -9.76 -2.66
CA GLU A 17 10.15 -9.08 -3.48
C GLU A 17 10.47 -9.95 -4.68
N THR A 18 10.53 -9.33 -5.87
CA THR A 18 10.85 -10.05 -7.09
C THR A 18 12.36 -10.06 -7.31
N ALA A 19 12.82 -10.92 -8.25
CA ALA A 19 14.24 -11.00 -8.61
C ALA A 19 14.76 -9.67 -9.17
N LYS A 20 13.88 -8.83 -9.70
CA LYS A 20 14.28 -7.53 -10.25
C LYS A 20 14.27 -6.41 -9.22
N GLY A 21 13.98 -6.74 -7.96
CA GLY A 21 14.00 -5.76 -6.89
C GLY A 21 12.69 -5.01 -6.68
N TRP A 22 11.61 -5.40 -7.37
CA TRP A 22 10.30 -4.83 -7.09
C TRP A 22 9.74 -5.46 -5.83
N THR A 23 9.10 -4.66 -5.01
CA THR A 23 8.48 -5.13 -3.76
C THR A 23 6.98 -4.90 -3.80
N LYS A 24 6.25 -5.77 -3.12
CA LYS A 24 4.83 -5.52 -2.82
C LYS A 24 4.74 -5.13 -1.36
N GLU A 25 4.23 -3.93 -1.11
CA GLU A 25 4.28 -3.35 0.23
C GLU A 25 2.91 -2.93 0.72
N LEU A 26 2.75 -3.02 2.03
CA LEU A 26 1.63 -2.43 2.74
C LEU A 26 2.12 -1.16 3.40
N ASN A 27 1.54 -0.04 3.02
CA ASN A 27 1.92 1.29 3.51
C ASN A 27 0.69 2.09 3.90
N LEU A 28 0.92 3.13 4.71
CA LEU A 28 -0.09 4.15 4.98
C LEU A 28 0.30 5.36 4.14
N ILE A 29 -0.56 5.72 3.19
CA ILE A 29 -0.23 6.75 2.19
C ILE A 29 -1.28 7.86 2.22
N SER A 30 -0.78 9.11 2.23
CA SER A 30 -1.61 10.29 2.05
C SER A 30 -1.58 10.67 0.57
N TRP A 31 -2.73 10.58 -0.10
CA TRP A 31 -2.87 10.91 -1.51
C TRP A 31 -3.38 12.33 -1.65
N ASN A 32 -2.67 13.16 -2.42
CA ASN A 32 -3.09 14.56 -2.70
C ASN A 32 -3.46 15.32 -1.44
N ASP A 33 -2.66 15.16 -0.38
CA ASP A 33 -2.82 15.83 0.92
C ASP A 33 -4.13 15.47 1.65
N ARG A 34 -4.75 14.36 1.28
CA ARG A 34 -5.93 13.84 1.97
C ARG A 34 -5.53 12.97 3.15
N PRO A 35 -6.45 12.69 4.07
CA PRO A 35 -6.15 11.76 5.16
C PRO A 35 -5.59 10.45 4.63
N ALA A 36 -4.59 9.91 5.33
CA ALA A 36 -3.89 8.72 4.88
C ALA A 36 -4.80 7.51 4.84
N LYS A 37 -4.56 6.65 3.84
CA LYS A 37 -5.25 5.38 3.67
C LYS A 37 -4.24 4.26 3.56
N TYR A 38 -4.68 3.04 3.81
CA TYR A 38 -3.84 1.88 3.63
C TYR A 38 -3.71 1.56 2.14
N ASP A 39 -2.54 1.06 1.74
CA ASP A 39 -2.25 0.81 0.33
C ASP A 39 -1.39 -0.44 0.21
N VAL A 40 -1.83 -1.36 -0.66
CA VAL A 40 -1.05 -2.54 -1.03
C VAL A 40 -0.68 -2.36 -2.49
N ARG A 41 0.62 -2.28 -2.77
CA ARG A 41 1.08 -1.89 -4.09
C ARG A 41 2.47 -2.43 -4.39
N ASP A 42 2.73 -2.61 -5.68
CA ASP A 42 4.08 -2.92 -6.15
C ASP A 42 4.88 -1.63 -6.26
N TRP A 43 6.16 -1.69 -5.85
CA TRP A 43 7.08 -0.56 -5.93
C TRP A 43 8.36 -0.99 -6.62
N ALA A 44 8.86 -0.15 -7.53
CA ALA A 44 10.14 -0.36 -8.16
C ALA A 44 11.27 -0.20 -7.12
N PRO A 45 12.49 -0.68 -7.43
CA PRO A 45 13.62 -0.47 -6.53
C PRO A 45 13.74 0.99 -6.11
N GLU A 46 13.97 1.21 -4.81
CA GLU A 46 14.10 2.54 -4.21
C GLU A 46 12.87 3.42 -4.40
N HIS A 47 11.70 2.80 -4.64
CA HIS A 47 10.45 3.51 -4.89
C HIS A 47 10.53 4.46 -6.10
N ALA A 48 11.38 4.11 -7.08
CA ALA A 48 11.55 4.95 -8.26
C ALA A 48 10.27 5.07 -9.08
N LYS A 49 9.43 4.04 -9.05
CA LYS A 49 8.14 4.03 -9.74
C LYS A 49 7.11 3.34 -8.88
N MET A 50 5.87 3.77 -9.05
CA MET A 50 4.70 3.17 -8.42
C MET A 50 4.08 2.19 -9.42
N GLY A 51 3.84 0.96 -8.97
CA GLY A 51 3.19 -0.05 -9.80
C GLY A 51 1.71 -0.17 -9.49
N LYS A 52 1.17 -1.35 -9.81
CA LYS A 52 -0.25 -1.65 -9.59
C LYS A 52 -0.51 -1.89 -8.11
N GLY A 53 -1.71 -1.53 -7.67
CA GLY A 53 -2.10 -1.77 -6.30
C GLY A 53 -3.51 -1.31 -6.03
N CYS A 54 -3.89 -1.40 -4.76
CA CYS A 54 -5.19 -0.93 -4.32
C CYS A 54 -5.07 -0.15 -3.02
N THR A 55 -5.96 0.82 -2.88
CA THR A 55 -6.03 1.65 -1.68
C THR A 55 -7.28 1.24 -0.91
N LEU A 56 -7.13 1.08 0.39
CA LEU A 56 -8.21 0.63 1.27
C LEU A 56 -8.44 1.66 2.35
N SER A 57 -9.72 1.92 2.64
CA SER A 57 -10.08 2.77 3.77
C SER A 57 -9.78 2.03 5.09
N PRO A 58 -9.69 2.76 6.21
CA PRO A 58 -9.54 2.08 7.52
C PRO A 58 -10.63 1.06 7.78
N ASP A 59 -11.88 1.35 7.42
CA ASP A 59 -12.97 0.41 7.62
C ASP A 59 -12.79 -0.86 6.80
N GLU A 60 -12.33 -0.71 5.55
CA GLU A 60 -12.07 -1.84 4.67
C GLU A 60 -10.93 -2.71 5.21
N VAL A 61 -9.90 -2.09 5.76
CA VAL A 61 -8.78 -2.84 6.33
C VAL A 61 -9.21 -3.64 7.56
N ILE A 62 -10.08 -3.06 8.39
CA ILE A 62 -10.61 -3.78 9.55
C ILE A 62 -11.38 -5.03 9.11
N LEU A 63 -12.24 -4.90 8.09
CA LEU A 63 -12.97 -6.02 7.56
C LEU A 63 -12.04 -7.06 6.92
N LEU A 64 -11.03 -6.60 6.19
CA LEU A 64 -10.05 -7.50 5.59
C LEU A 64 -9.31 -8.29 6.68
N ARG A 65 -8.89 -7.61 7.74
CA ARG A 65 -8.24 -8.26 8.87
C ARG A 65 -9.13 -9.37 9.43
N ASP A 66 -10.40 -9.06 9.66
CA ASP A 66 -11.33 -10.01 10.24
C ASP A 66 -11.56 -11.21 9.33
N LEU A 67 -11.69 -10.96 8.02
CA LEU A 67 -11.84 -12.03 7.04
C LEU A 67 -10.60 -12.93 6.99
N LEU A 68 -9.41 -12.32 7.01
CA LEU A 68 -8.17 -13.09 7.01
C LEU A 68 -8.04 -13.95 8.25
N ASN A 69 -8.50 -13.45 9.39
CA ASN A 69 -8.46 -14.22 10.64
C ASN A 69 -9.40 -15.41 10.63
N GLU A 70 -10.41 -15.43 9.75
CA GLU A 70 -11.34 -16.55 9.62
C GLU A 70 -10.84 -17.60 8.63
N ILE A 71 -9.81 -17.27 7.85
CA ILE A 71 -9.25 -18.19 6.86
C ILE A 71 -8.17 -19.03 7.52
N ASP A 72 -8.18 -20.32 7.21
CA ASP A 72 -7.12 -21.23 7.66
C ASP A 72 -5.94 -21.13 6.70
N LEU A 73 -5.02 -20.27 7.03
CA LEU A 73 -3.83 -20.00 6.21
C LEU A 73 -2.69 -20.94 6.57
#